data_fff2c0975a190b900a3ce97786fc7ad3
#
_entry.id   fff2c0975a190b900a3ce97786fc7ad3
#
_cell.length_a   1.000
_cell.length_b   1.000
_cell.length_c   1.000
_cell.angle_alpha   90.00
_cell.angle_beta   90.00
_cell.angle_gamma   90.00
#
_symmetry.space_group_name_H-M   'P 1'
#
loop_
_entity.id
_entity.type
_entity.pdbx_description
1 polymer ?
#
loop_
_entity_poly.entity_id
_entity_poly.type
_entity_poly.pdbx_seq_one_letter_code
_entity_poly.pdbx_strand_id
1 'polypeptide(L)'
;MAKIFFYGAISLDGYLSDVNDGLQWLFDTEVGDKLTTDAFLDTVETVVMGRITYEEARKYVQPLYPGKDVVVFTHNTNFDVQEGFAVSEDPVDYLRKLKEQQSGNIWVVGGMNLLKNIIVADLIDEWWIQIAPVLLGNGKRLFEQSDYQTRLELIDITQMKQLTELHFRRPENKKDSPSL
;
A
#
# COMPACT_ATOMS: atom_id res chain seq x y z
N MET A 1 -10.97 10.12 12.51
CA MET A 1 -11.00 8.72 12.05
C MET A 1 -9.83 8.51 11.11
N ALA A 2 -9.04 7.47 11.35
CA ALA A 2 -7.90 7.13 10.52
C ALA A 2 -8.31 6.83 9.07
N LYS A 3 -7.42 7.07 8.13
CA LYS A 3 -7.57 6.62 6.74
C LYS A 3 -6.62 5.47 6.46
N ILE A 4 -7.02 4.60 5.55
CA ILE A 4 -6.20 3.51 5.04
C ILE A 4 -5.66 3.90 3.67
N PHE A 5 -4.35 3.86 3.53
CA PHE A 5 -3.60 4.27 2.36
C PHE A 5 -2.92 3.09 1.67
N PHE A 6 -2.86 3.14 0.36
CA PHE A 6 -1.89 2.40 -0.43
C PHE A 6 -0.86 3.38 -0.99
N TYR A 7 0.41 3.07 -0.82
CA TYR A 7 1.55 3.76 -1.43
C TYR A 7 2.49 2.69 -1.97
N GLY A 8 2.75 2.70 -3.27
CA GLY A 8 3.62 1.70 -3.88
C GLY A 8 3.82 1.92 -5.37
N ALA A 9 4.84 1.24 -5.91
CA ALA A 9 5.20 1.31 -7.32
C ALA A 9 4.70 0.08 -8.07
N ILE A 10 4.32 0.31 -9.32
CA ILE A 10 3.97 -0.72 -10.28
C ILE A 10 4.71 -0.53 -11.60
N SER A 11 4.86 -1.60 -12.36
CA SER A 11 5.23 -1.50 -13.77
C SER A 11 4.11 -0.83 -14.58
N LEU A 12 4.44 -0.33 -15.77
CA LEU A 12 3.45 0.30 -16.66
C LEU A 12 2.28 -0.64 -17.00
N ASP A 13 2.53 -1.94 -17.06
CA ASP A 13 1.53 -2.98 -17.29
C ASP A 13 0.91 -3.57 -16.01
N GLY A 14 1.13 -2.94 -14.84
CA GLY A 14 0.36 -3.13 -13.63
C GLY A 14 0.87 -4.19 -12.64
N TYR A 15 2.14 -4.54 -12.68
CA TYR A 15 2.73 -5.51 -11.76
C TYR A 15 3.46 -4.83 -10.59
N LEU A 16 3.25 -5.32 -9.36
CA LEU A 16 3.97 -4.92 -8.15
C LEU A 16 5.36 -5.56 -8.06
N SER A 17 5.50 -6.77 -8.58
CA SER A 17 6.77 -7.50 -8.60
C SER A 17 6.81 -8.43 -9.82
N ASP A 18 8.00 -8.92 -10.13
CA ASP A 18 8.15 -10.01 -11.08
C ASP A 18 7.63 -11.35 -10.51
N VAL A 19 7.77 -12.43 -11.26
CA VAL A 19 7.29 -13.77 -10.86
C VAL A 19 8.00 -14.34 -9.63
N ASN A 20 9.20 -13.83 -9.31
CA ASN A 20 10.03 -14.26 -8.19
C ASN A 20 10.00 -13.29 -7.01
N ASP A 21 9.02 -12.39 -6.94
CA ASP A 21 8.93 -11.29 -5.97
C ASP A 21 10.06 -10.23 -6.11
N GLY A 22 10.76 -10.22 -7.24
CA GLY A 22 11.87 -9.29 -7.50
C GLY A 22 11.39 -7.89 -7.83
N LEU A 23 12.18 -6.89 -7.39
CA LEU A 23 11.94 -5.46 -7.58
C LEU A 23 13.09 -4.76 -8.35
N GLN A 24 14.00 -5.52 -8.97
CA GLN A 24 15.17 -4.95 -9.64
C GLN A 24 14.77 -3.95 -10.72
N TRP A 25 13.69 -4.22 -11.46
CA TRP A 25 13.13 -3.32 -12.47
C TRP A 25 12.76 -1.94 -11.91
N LEU A 26 12.33 -1.87 -10.64
CA LEU A 26 12.02 -0.62 -9.95
C LEU A 26 13.30 0.09 -9.50
N PHE A 27 14.26 -0.65 -8.95
CA PHE A 27 15.54 -0.09 -8.51
C PHE A 27 16.37 0.46 -9.67
N ASP A 28 16.21 -0.10 -10.86
CA ASP A 28 16.87 0.38 -12.09
C ASP A 28 16.17 1.62 -12.69
N THR A 29 14.98 1.98 -12.18
CA THR A 29 14.24 3.16 -12.64
C THR A 29 14.85 4.42 -12.04
N GLU A 30 15.25 5.38 -12.88
CA GLU A 30 15.73 6.67 -12.41
C GLU A 30 14.64 7.47 -11.71
N VAL A 31 14.85 7.70 -10.42
CA VAL A 31 14.02 8.58 -9.59
C VAL A 31 14.81 9.83 -9.23
N GLY A 32 14.27 11.00 -9.33
CA GLY A 32 15.00 12.24 -9.01
C GLY A 32 15.23 12.42 -7.50
N ASP A 33 15.75 13.58 -7.13
CA ASP A 33 16.00 13.95 -5.74
C ASP A 33 14.71 14.33 -4.98
N LYS A 34 13.59 14.50 -5.69
CA LYS A 34 12.30 14.88 -5.13
C LYS A 34 11.40 13.66 -4.97
N LEU A 35 11.71 12.82 -3.98
CA LEU A 35 10.85 11.70 -3.62
C LEU A 35 9.70 12.17 -2.74
N THR A 36 8.51 11.62 -2.95
CA THR A 36 7.32 11.88 -2.14
C THR A 36 7.26 11.03 -0.88
N THR A 37 8.15 10.04 -0.76
CA THR A 37 8.14 9.02 0.30
C THR A 37 8.20 9.60 1.70
N ASP A 38 9.09 10.55 1.95
CA ASP A 38 9.25 11.14 3.30
C ASP A 38 8.01 11.93 3.71
N ALA A 39 7.48 12.77 2.81
CA ALA A 39 6.26 13.52 3.05
C ALA A 39 5.05 12.59 3.26
N PHE A 40 4.98 11.47 2.53
CA PHE A 40 3.97 10.46 2.74
C PHE A 40 4.11 9.78 4.11
N LEU A 41 5.31 9.34 4.47
CA LEU A 41 5.59 8.69 5.75
C LEU A 41 5.25 9.59 6.94
N ASP A 42 5.45 10.89 6.85
CA ASP A 42 5.08 11.84 7.91
C ASP A 42 3.57 11.83 8.21
N THR A 43 2.74 11.41 7.28
CA THR A 43 1.28 11.29 7.45
C THR A 43 0.82 9.97 8.06
N VAL A 44 1.71 8.97 8.17
CA VAL A 44 1.41 7.60 8.57
C VAL A 44 1.77 7.35 10.03
N GLU A 45 0.90 6.70 10.77
CA GLU A 45 1.14 6.22 12.14
C GLU A 45 1.45 4.71 12.15
N THR A 46 0.66 3.93 11.42
CA THR A 46 0.76 2.47 11.40
C THR A 46 1.10 1.95 10.00
N VAL A 47 2.08 1.07 9.93
CA VAL A 47 2.50 0.37 8.70
C VAL A 47 2.08 -1.08 8.77
N VAL A 48 1.36 -1.56 7.76
CA VAL A 48 0.76 -2.89 7.73
C VAL A 48 1.29 -3.69 6.55
N MET A 49 1.74 -4.91 6.80
CA MET A 49 2.26 -5.77 5.74
C MET A 49 2.08 -7.26 6.04
N GLY A 50 2.17 -8.08 5.01
CA GLY A 50 2.26 -9.52 5.17
C GLY A 50 3.68 -9.97 5.55
N ARG A 51 3.79 -11.16 6.14
CA ARG A 51 5.07 -11.73 6.61
C ARG A 51 6.18 -11.71 5.54
N ILE A 52 5.90 -12.13 4.31
CA ILE A 52 6.92 -12.18 3.24
C ILE A 52 7.43 -10.77 2.92
N THR A 53 6.53 -9.79 2.83
CA THR A 53 6.91 -8.38 2.61
C THR A 53 7.76 -7.85 3.76
N TYR A 54 7.43 -8.21 5.00
CA TYR A 54 8.21 -7.84 6.18
C TYR A 54 9.62 -8.43 6.14
N GLU A 55 9.76 -9.72 5.85
CA GLU A 55 11.05 -10.39 5.75
C GLU A 55 11.93 -9.81 4.64
N GLU A 56 11.33 -9.47 3.49
CA GLU A 56 12.04 -8.83 2.38
C GLU A 56 12.46 -7.40 2.73
N ALA A 57 11.55 -6.58 3.27
CA ALA A 57 11.85 -5.19 3.64
C ALA A 57 13.01 -5.09 4.63
N ARG A 58 13.07 -5.99 5.61
CA ARG A 58 14.14 -6.03 6.63
C ARG A 58 15.53 -6.35 6.08
N LYS A 59 15.64 -6.90 4.88
CA LYS A 59 16.95 -7.12 4.24
C LYS A 59 17.61 -5.81 3.81
N TYR A 60 16.81 -4.77 3.56
CA TYR A 60 17.28 -3.50 2.99
C TYR A 60 17.18 -2.34 3.99
N VAL A 61 16.25 -2.37 4.93
CA VAL A 61 15.98 -1.28 5.87
C VAL A 61 15.94 -1.79 7.31
N GLN A 62 16.80 -1.23 8.16
CA GLN A 62 16.80 -1.48 9.60
C GLN A 62 17.23 -0.21 10.35
N PRO A 63 16.48 0.27 11.36
CA PRO A 63 15.16 -0.22 11.79
C PRO A 63 14.09 0.02 10.75
N LEU A 64 13.05 -0.83 10.76
CA LEU A 64 11.95 -0.77 9.83
C LEU A 64 10.95 0.33 10.26
N TYR A 65 10.83 1.39 9.47
CA TYR A 65 9.91 2.51 9.71
C TYR A 65 9.98 3.11 11.13
N PRO A 66 11.13 3.70 11.53
CA PRO A 66 11.32 4.24 12.88
C PRO A 66 10.19 5.19 13.29
N GLY A 67 9.67 4.99 14.51
CA GLY A 67 8.59 5.80 15.06
C GLY A 67 7.19 5.48 14.55
N LYS A 68 7.02 4.37 13.81
CA LYS A 68 5.74 3.85 13.34
C LYS A 68 5.40 2.54 14.03
N ASP A 69 4.12 2.28 14.23
CA ASP A 69 3.65 0.95 14.60
C ASP A 69 3.71 0.02 13.38
N VAL A 70 4.39 -1.11 13.51
CA VAL A 70 4.50 -2.10 12.43
C VAL A 70 3.66 -3.32 12.73
N VAL A 71 2.67 -3.59 11.88
CA VAL A 71 1.76 -4.74 12.00
C VAL A 71 2.07 -5.75 10.91
N VAL A 72 2.37 -6.98 11.31
CA VAL A 72 2.71 -8.07 10.39
C VAL A 72 1.63 -9.14 10.39
N PHE A 73 0.89 -9.26 9.30
CA PHE A 73 -0.09 -10.33 9.14
C PHE A 73 0.58 -11.65 8.80
N THR A 74 0.30 -12.67 9.61
CA THR A 74 0.83 -14.02 9.41
C THR A 74 -0.09 -15.09 10.01
N HIS A 75 -0.24 -16.21 9.32
CA HIS A 75 -0.91 -17.39 9.87
C HIS A 75 0.03 -18.25 10.72
N ASN A 76 1.33 -17.96 10.73
CA ASN A 76 2.31 -18.65 11.55
C ASN A 76 2.34 -18.03 12.95
N THR A 77 1.69 -18.67 13.90
CA THR A 77 1.61 -18.22 15.31
C THR A 77 2.97 -18.26 16.05
N ASN A 78 3.96 -18.95 15.48
CA ASN A 78 5.32 -19.02 16.02
C ASN A 78 6.29 -18.06 15.30
N PHE A 79 5.77 -17.18 14.44
CA PHE A 79 6.60 -16.20 13.77
C PHE A 79 7.08 -15.14 14.74
N ASP A 80 8.39 -15.07 14.93
CA ASP A 80 9.04 -14.08 15.80
C ASP A 80 9.26 -12.77 15.01
N VAL A 81 8.46 -11.76 15.32
CA VAL A 81 8.57 -10.42 14.76
C VAL A 81 9.62 -9.65 15.57
N GLN A 82 10.71 -9.28 14.92
CA GLN A 82 11.80 -8.54 15.57
C GLN A 82 11.46 -7.06 15.79
N GLU A 83 10.63 -6.49 14.92
CA GLU A 83 10.17 -5.09 14.98
C GLU A 83 8.68 -5.03 14.67
N GLY A 84 7.89 -4.51 15.61
CA GLY A 84 6.43 -4.50 15.52
C GLY A 84 5.78 -5.71 16.17
N PHE A 85 4.62 -6.12 15.69
CA PHE A 85 3.87 -7.25 16.24
C PHE A 85 3.13 -8.05 15.17
N ALA A 86 3.02 -9.36 15.40
CA ALA A 86 2.31 -10.28 14.52
C ALA A 86 0.81 -10.30 14.83
N VAL A 87 0.01 -10.37 13.77
CA VAL A 87 -1.45 -10.50 13.83
C VAL A 87 -1.88 -11.69 12.98
N SER A 88 -2.74 -12.55 13.53
CA SER A 88 -3.30 -13.71 12.84
C SER A 88 -4.81 -13.61 12.58
N GLU A 89 -5.43 -12.52 13.02
CA GLU A 89 -6.84 -12.21 12.72
C GLU A 89 -7.05 -11.98 11.22
N ASP A 90 -8.32 -12.01 10.78
CA ASP A 90 -8.70 -11.59 9.44
C ASP A 90 -8.25 -10.13 9.20
N PRO A 91 -7.49 -9.85 8.13
CA PRO A 91 -6.95 -8.51 7.88
C PRO A 91 -8.01 -7.44 7.69
N VAL A 92 -9.14 -7.78 7.08
CA VAL A 92 -10.23 -6.83 6.81
C VAL A 92 -10.89 -6.41 8.12
N ASP A 93 -11.18 -7.37 9.00
CA ASP A 93 -11.81 -7.11 10.29
C ASP A 93 -10.85 -6.36 11.22
N TYR A 94 -9.57 -6.73 11.23
CA TYR A 94 -8.55 -6.03 12.00
C TYR A 94 -8.43 -4.56 11.57
N LEU A 95 -8.31 -4.30 10.27
CA LEU A 95 -8.16 -2.95 9.75
C LEU A 95 -9.41 -2.07 9.96
N ARG A 96 -10.60 -2.64 9.93
CA ARG A 96 -11.83 -1.92 10.30
C ARG A 96 -11.79 -1.45 11.74
N LYS A 97 -11.45 -2.36 12.66
CA LYS A 97 -11.30 -2.02 14.09
C LYS A 97 -10.20 -0.96 14.30
N LEU A 98 -9.03 -1.16 13.70
CA LEU A 98 -7.91 -0.25 13.83
C LEU A 98 -8.25 1.16 13.33
N LYS A 99 -8.93 1.26 12.19
CA LYS A 99 -9.40 2.53 11.61
C LYS A 99 -10.33 3.31 12.54
N GLU A 100 -11.14 2.62 13.35
CA GLU A 100 -12.04 3.22 14.33
C GLU A 100 -11.33 3.63 15.62
N GLN A 101 -10.28 2.91 16.01
CA GLN A 101 -9.62 3.05 17.31
C GLN A 101 -8.49 4.07 17.33
N GLN A 102 -7.90 4.40 16.19
CA GLN A 102 -6.79 5.35 16.12
C GLN A 102 -7.12 6.60 15.30
N SER A 103 -6.30 7.63 15.45
CA SER A 103 -6.43 8.89 14.71
C SER A 103 -5.46 9.01 13.55
N GLY A 104 -4.29 8.39 13.65
CA GLY A 104 -3.27 8.43 12.61
C GLY A 104 -3.54 7.45 11.47
N ASN A 105 -3.00 7.75 10.31
CA ASN A 105 -3.29 6.98 9.11
C ASN A 105 -2.53 5.65 9.05
N ILE A 106 -3.09 4.72 8.32
CA ILE A 106 -2.62 3.34 8.17
C ILE A 106 -2.13 3.16 6.74
N TRP A 107 -0.88 2.77 6.57
CA TRP A 107 -0.32 2.41 5.27
C TRP A 107 -0.28 0.89 5.09
N VAL A 108 -0.94 0.39 4.05
CA VAL A 108 -0.85 -1.01 3.63
C VAL A 108 0.23 -1.13 2.56
N VAL A 109 1.37 -1.70 2.94
CA VAL A 109 2.53 -1.89 2.05
C VAL A 109 2.27 -3.00 1.03
N GLY A 110 1.72 -4.13 1.49
CA GLY A 110 1.50 -5.34 0.69
C GLY A 110 1.73 -6.61 1.57
N GLY A 111 1.96 -7.71 1.10
CA GLY A 111 1.85 -8.65 0.08
C GLY A 111 0.49 -8.76 -0.63
N MET A 112 0.57 -9.50 -1.74
CA MET A 112 -0.53 -9.57 -2.69
C MET A 112 -1.83 -10.09 -2.09
N ASN A 113 -1.77 -11.15 -1.31
CA ASN A 113 -2.97 -11.72 -0.70
C ASN A 113 -3.62 -10.76 0.29
N LEU A 114 -2.82 -9.99 1.03
CA LEU A 114 -3.30 -8.97 1.93
C LEU A 114 -3.98 -7.83 1.15
N LEU A 115 -3.30 -7.27 0.16
CA LEU A 115 -3.83 -6.19 -0.68
C LEU A 115 -5.12 -6.59 -1.41
N LYS A 116 -5.16 -7.77 -1.99
CA LYS A 116 -6.35 -8.29 -2.67
C LYS A 116 -7.59 -8.26 -1.78
N ASN A 117 -7.47 -8.78 -0.55
CA ASN A 117 -8.58 -8.81 0.38
C ASN A 117 -9.05 -7.40 0.78
N ILE A 118 -8.10 -6.48 0.99
CA ILE A 118 -8.39 -5.11 1.39
C ILE A 118 -9.01 -4.32 0.23
N ILE A 119 -8.55 -4.54 -1.01
CA ILE A 119 -9.10 -3.94 -2.23
C ILE A 119 -10.55 -4.42 -2.45
N VAL A 120 -10.79 -5.74 -2.39
CA VAL A 120 -12.13 -6.33 -2.56
C VAL A 120 -13.08 -5.86 -1.47
N ALA A 121 -12.61 -5.68 -0.24
CA ALA A 121 -13.38 -5.13 0.88
C ALA A 121 -13.60 -3.62 0.79
N ASP A 122 -13.05 -2.97 -0.23
CA ASP A 122 -13.14 -1.53 -0.48
C ASP A 122 -12.71 -0.68 0.73
N LEU A 123 -11.59 -1.03 1.37
CA LEU A 123 -11.11 -0.36 2.59
C LEU A 123 -10.09 0.75 2.35
N ILE A 124 -9.47 0.82 1.16
CA ILE A 124 -8.44 1.83 0.89
C ILE A 124 -9.12 3.17 0.58
N ASP A 125 -8.76 4.19 1.34
CA ASP A 125 -9.32 5.53 1.22
C ASP A 125 -8.57 6.39 0.20
N GLU A 126 -7.21 6.26 0.17
CA GLU A 126 -6.36 7.02 -0.75
C GLU A 126 -5.24 6.14 -1.32
N TRP A 127 -4.83 6.46 -2.53
CA TRP A 127 -3.87 5.69 -3.32
C TRP A 127 -2.78 6.59 -3.86
N TRP A 128 -1.52 6.26 -3.58
CA TRP A 128 -0.36 6.81 -4.27
C TRP A 128 0.25 5.69 -5.11
N ILE A 129 0.00 5.72 -6.40
CA ILE A 129 0.45 4.69 -7.34
C ILE A 129 1.58 5.27 -8.19
N GLN A 130 2.78 4.79 -7.96
CA GLN A 130 3.95 5.15 -8.73
C GLN A 130 4.07 4.20 -9.92
N ILE A 131 4.20 4.74 -11.12
CA ILE A 131 4.29 3.98 -12.36
C ILE A 131 5.70 4.12 -12.93
N ALA A 132 6.42 2.99 -12.99
CA ALA A 132 7.70 2.91 -13.67
C ALA A 132 7.52 2.62 -15.17
N PRO A 133 8.35 3.16 -16.06
CA PRO A 133 8.24 2.97 -17.51
C PRO A 133 8.80 1.61 -17.95
N VAL A 134 8.31 0.54 -17.33
CA VAL A 134 8.75 -0.84 -17.53
C VAL A 134 7.55 -1.72 -17.85
N LEU A 135 7.69 -2.58 -18.85
CA LEU A 135 6.76 -3.65 -19.17
C LEU A 135 7.35 -4.98 -18.69
N LEU A 136 6.71 -5.61 -17.73
CA LEU A 136 7.17 -6.92 -17.20
C LEU A 136 6.55 -8.10 -17.94
N GLY A 137 5.33 -7.94 -18.45
CA GLY A 137 4.59 -8.97 -19.17
C GLY A 137 4.06 -10.11 -18.29
N ASN A 138 4.72 -10.35 -17.16
CA ASN A 138 4.36 -11.37 -16.18
C ASN A 138 4.81 -10.94 -14.77
N GLY A 139 4.13 -11.43 -13.73
CA GLY A 139 4.44 -11.08 -12.35
C GLY A 139 3.20 -11.06 -11.46
N LYS A 140 3.30 -10.36 -10.33
CA LYS A 140 2.21 -10.19 -9.37
C LYS A 140 1.52 -8.85 -9.58
N ARG A 141 0.26 -8.86 -9.99
CA ARG A 141 -0.51 -7.64 -10.30
C ARG A 141 -0.97 -6.92 -9.04
N LEU A 142 -0.95 -5.59 -9.06
CA LEU A 142 -1.63 -4.79 -8.02
C LEU A 142 -3.15 -5.03 -8.04
N PHE A 143 -3.74 -5.02 -9.22
CA PHE A 143 -5.17 -5.25 -9.42
C PHE A 143 -5.38 -6.60 -10.09
N GLU A 144 -5.66 -7.62 -9.27
CA GLU A 144 -6.06 -8.93 -9.77
C GLU A 144 -7.51 -8.90 -10.25
N GLN A 145 -7.84 -9.78 -11.19
CA GLN A 145 -9.22 -9.95 -11.62
C GLN A 145 -10.09 -10.40 -10.44
N SER A 146 -11.13 -9.63 -10.13
CA SER A 146 -12.08 -9.89 -9.06
C SER A 146 -13.38 -9.13 -9.32
N ASP A 147 -14.40 -9.41 -8.54
CA ASP A 147 -15.70 -8.76 -8.64
C ASP A 147 -15.72 -7.48 -7.77
N TYR A 148 -15.13 -6.41 -8.30
CA TYR A 148 -15.21 -5.06 -7.72
C TYR A 148 -15.21 -4.00 -8.81
N GLN A 149 -15.89 -2.90 -8.53
CA GLN A 149 -15.87 -1.69 -9.36
C GLN A 149 -15.93 -0.47 -8.45
N THR A 150 -14.86 0.31 -8.45
CA THR A 150 -14.75 1.52 -7.63
C THR A 150 -14.31 2.69 -8.50
N ARG A 151 -14.97 3.83 -8.36
CA ARG A 151 -14.54 5.09 -8.98
C ARG A 151 -13.69 5.86 -7.99
N LEU A 152 -12.57 6.38 -8.47
CA LEU A 152 -11.66 7.23 -7.70
C LEU A 152 -11.65 8.65 -8.29
N GLU A 153 -11.28 9.63 -7.46
CA GLU A 153 -10.98 11.00 -7.87
C GLU A 153 -9.47 11.20 -7.95
N LEU A 154 -8.97 11.70 -9.06
CA LEU A 154 -7.58 12.11 -9.20
C LEU A 154 -7.36 13.41 -8.42
N ILE A 155 -6.38 13.39 -7.52
CA ILE A 155 -6.01 14.53 -6.65
C ILE A 155 -4.80 15.23 -7.18
N ASP A 156 -3.73 14.48 -7.52
CA ASP A 156 -2.46 15.04 -7.95
C ASP A 156 -1.68 14.10 -8.86
N ILE A 157 -0.74 14.66 -9.61
CA ILE A 157 0.22 13.95 -10.45
C ILE A 157 1.60 14.51 -10.17
N THR A 158 2.51 13.67 -9.69
CA THR A 158 3.90 14.05 -9.44
C THR A 158 4.84 13.28 -10.35
N GLN A 159 5.72 13.99 -11.05
CA GLN A 159 6.78 13.39 -11.85
C GLN A 159 8.10 13.39 -11.06
N MET A 160 8.71 12.22 -10.92
CA MET A 160 10.01 12.00 -10.30
C MET A 160 10.97 11.39 -11.33
N LYS A 161 11.51 12.20 -12.23
CA LYS A 161 12.25 11.77 -13.44
C LYS A 161 11.43 10.79 -14.28
N GLN A 162 11.80 9.50 -14.27
CA GLN A 162 11.13 8.45 -15.03
C GLN A 162 9.93 7.84 -14.29
N LEU A 163 9.81 8.07 -12.99
CA LEU A 163 8.69 7.58 -12.19
C LEU A 163 7.56 8.63 -12.18
N THR A 164 6.32 8.19 -12.42
CA THR A 164 5.13 9.05 -12.33
C THR A 164 4.24 8.57 -11.20
N GLU A 165 3.94 9.44 -10.25
CA GLU A 165 3.02 9.14 -9.15
C GLU A 165 1.65 9.74 -9.43
N LEU A 166 0.62 8.93 -9.28
CA LEU A 166 -0.78 9.31 -9.33
C LEU A 166 -1.36 9.20 -7.92
N HIS A 167 -1.88 10.32 -7.40
CA HIS A 167 -2.59 10.34 -6.13
C HIS A 167 -4.09 10.36 -6.38
N PHE A 168 -4.77 9.34 -5.89
CA PHE A 168 -6.22 9.22 -5.95
C PHE A 168 -6.83 9.11 -4.57
N ARG A 169 -8.09 9.50 -4.44
CA ARG A 169 -8.89 9.23 -3.26
C ARG A 169 -10.24 8.62 -3.63
N ARG A 170 -10.86 7.98 -2.67
CA ARG A 170 -12.27 7.61 -2.76
C ARG A 170 -13.11 8.89 -2.79
N PRO A 171 -14.13 8.99 -3.67
CA PRO A 171 -15.06 10.12 -3.64
C PRO A 171 -15.73 10.23 -2.28
N GLU A 172 -15.82 11.44 -1.74
CA GLU A 172 -16.67 11.68 -0.58
C GLU A 172 -18.12 11.38 -0.98
N ASN A 173 -18.76 10.49 -0.24
CA ASN A 173 -20.18 10.21 -0.46
C ASN A 173 -20.95 11.54 -0.34
N LYS A 174 -21.39 12.09 -1.43
CA LYS A 174 -22.41 13.14 -1.45
C LYS A 174 -23.77 12.53 -1.01
N LYS A 175 -23.87 12.15 0.26
CA LYS A 175 -25.14 12.11 0.95
C LYS A 175 -25.34 13.54 1.44
N ASP A 176 -26.41 14.18 0.93
CA ASP A 176 -26.90 15.53 1.23
C ASP A 176 -26.49 16.63 0.21
N SER A 177 -26.89 16.42 -1.04
CA SER A 177 -27.32 17.55 -1.84
C SER A 177 -28.84 17.42 -1.98
N PRO A 178 -29.65 18.39 -1.49
CA PRO A 178 -31.06 18.39 -1.78
C PRO A 178 -31.22 18.49 -3.30
N SER A 179 -31.99 17.55 -3.85
CA SER A 179 -32.47 17.61 -5.23
C SER A 179 -33.18 18.95 -5.46
N LEU A 180 -32.61 19.73 -6.40
CA LEU A 180 -33.30 20.86 -7.01
C LEU A 180 -34.40 20.36 -7.93
#